data_6bc0ecfab82b48bdeede1530237ec484
#
_entry.id   6bc0ecfab82b48bdeede1530237ec484
#
_cell.length_a   1.000
_cell.length_b   1.000
_cell.length_c   1.000
_cell.angle_alpha   90.00
_cell.angle_beta   90.00
_cell.angle_gamma   90.00
#
_symmetry.space_group_name_H-M   'P 1'
#
loop_
_entity.id
_entity.type
_entity.pdbx_description
1 polymer ?
#
loop_
_entity_poly.entity_id
_entity_poly.type
_entity_poly.pdbx_seq_one_letter_code
_entity_poly.pdbx_strand_id
1 'polypeptide(L)'
;MKRHILAVLAVLPTATLVAQTSPLRVSGFIDTYYAWDDGRPTNIDRAFTTQAARHSEFNINLAHVELLLSQPNVRGRLALQAGTSVQSNYAGEPSNGSVSGASLARHLQEAVVGVRLTDKLWLDGGIMLSHIGSESWISRDNPTYTRSLIAEYSPYYQSGAKLTWSPTDKVTALITVVNGWQNISETNADKSVGARVDWTLSPNLAVGYYMLYGNERPNDAPSESRTFNGATVKWTPSDAVQIVTTADVGSEDGSTWWGGALVGRWVVRPGLALAARWEEYHDRDQVLIATGAGAFRVSGASLGVDRTLREGVQWRTEVKRLSGKDAVFPDRNELSRTNLLLVTSLALSW
;
A
#
# COMPACT_ATOMS: atom_id res chain seq x y z
N MET A 1 10.25 30.95 81.44
CA MET A 1 9.51 31.24 80.19
C MET A 1 10.03 30.36 79.06
N LYS A 2 9.34 29.24 78.74
CA LYS A 2 9.70 28.33 77.64
C LYS A 2 8.81 28.65 76.48
N ARG A 3 9.37 29.09 75.34
CA ARG A 3 8.67 29.32 74.09
C ARG A 3 8.56 27.99 73.29
N HIS A 4 7.37 27.50 73.08
CA HIS A 4 7.09 26.40 72.17
C HIS A 4 7.00 26.96 70.79
N ILE A 5 7.85 26.49 69.84
CA ILE A 5 7.76 26.75 68.40
C ILE A 5 6.92 25.63 67.83
N LEU A 6 5.74 25.97 67.32
CA LEU A 6 4.89 25.07 66.56
C LEU A 6 5.39 25.05 65.11
N ALA A 7 5.94 23.91 64.67
CA ALA A 7 6.25 23.68 63.26
C ALA A 7 4.99 23.21 62.54
N VAL A 8 4.46 24.03 61.63
CA VAL A 8 3.39 23.65 60.71
C VAL A 8 4.02 22.95 59.49
N LEU A 9 3.85 21.64 59.44
CA LEU A 9 4.17 20.86 58.21
C LEU A 9 3.07 21.16 57.15
N ALA A 10 3.42 21.90 56.11
CA ALA A 10 2.59 22.02 54.91
C ALA A 10 2.74 20.76 54.08
N VAL A 11 1.70 19.91 54.05
CA VAL A 11 1.58 18.80 53.11
C VAL A 11 1.19 19.39 51.76
N LEU A 12 2.15 19.45 50.83
CA LEU A 12 1.89 19.76 49.41
C LEU A 12 1.26 18.54 48.78
N PRO A 13 0.14 18.69 48.06
CA PRO A 13 -0.44 17.59 47.30
C PRO A 13 0.52 17.18 46.19
N THR A 14 0.95 15.92 46.19
CA THR A 14 1.67 15.31 45.07
C THR A 14 0.71 15.25 43.89
N ALA A 15 0.85 16.19 42.96
CA ALA A 15 0.20 16.11 41.67
C ALA A 15 0.82 14.89 40.90
N THR A 16 0.06 13.83 40.79
CA THR A 16 0.36 12.75 39.88
C THR A 16 0.33 13.33 38.46
N LEU A 17 1.51 13.54 37.88
CA LEU A 17 1.63 13.81 36.42
C LEU A 17 1.15 12.56 35.70
N VAL A 18 -0.12 12.57 35.28
CA VAL A 18 -0.59 11.66 34.22
C VAL A 18 0.15 12.10 32.96
N ALA A 19 1.08 11.26 32.49
CA ALA A 19 1.76 11.48 31.23
C ALA A 19 0.68 11.55 30.14
N GLN A 20 0.31 12.75 29.69
CA GLN A 20 -0.52 12.95 28.53
C GLN A 20 0.31 12.47 27.32
N THR A 21 -0.07 11.34 26.76
CA THR A 21 0.48 10.92 25.47
C THR A 21 0.16 12.02 24.46
N SER A 22 1.19 12.56 23.81
CA SER A 22 1.02 13.60 22.80
C SER A 22 -0.02 13.12 21.75
N PRO A 23 -1.02 13.92 21.40
CA PRO A 23 -1.98 13.57 20.35
C PRO A 23 -1.32 13.49 18.96
N LEU A 24 -0.09 13.99 18.83
CA LEU A 24 0.71 13.94 17.60
C LEU A 24 1.80 12.86 17.73
N ARG A 25 1.81 11.93 16.78
CA ARG A 25 2.84 10.90 16.61
C ARG A 25 3.62 11.19 15.34
N VAL A 26 4.94 10.99 15.42
CA VAL A 26 5.86 11.08 14.28
C VAL A 26 6.49 9.72 14.09
N SER A 27 6.50 9.23 12.87
CA SER A 27 7.17 7.99 12.49
C SER A 27 7.84 8.14 11.13
N GLY A 28 8.77 7.25 10.83
CA GLY A 28 9.46 7.27 9.55
C GLY A 28 9.92 5.89 9.11
N PHE A 29 10.26 5.82 7.83
CA PHE A 29 10.74 4.62 7.18
C PHE A 29 11.71 4.98 6.06
N ILE A 30 12.86 4.34 6.04
CA ILE A 30 13.84 4.44 4.95
C ILE A 30 14.13 3.02 4.48
N ASP A 31 13.94 2.76 3.19
CA ASP A 31 14.15 1.47 2.54
C ASP A 31 15.13 1.64 1.39
N THR A 32 16.34 1.15 1.56
CA THR A 32 17.38 1.10 0.52
C THR A 32 17.41 -0.29 -0.10
N TYR A 33 17.77 -0.40 -1.37
CA TYR A 33 17.81 -1.69 -2.06
C TYR A 33 18.91 -1.79 -3.09
N TYR A 34 19.21 -3.04 -3.48
CA TYR A 34 19.86 -3.43 -4.72
C TYR A 34 19.01 -4.51 -5.38
N ALA A 35 18.72 -4.37 -6.67
CA ALA A 35 17.96 -5.35 -7.44
C ALA A 35 18.70 -5.78 -8.70
N TRP A 36 18.76 -7.08 -8.93
CA TRP A 36 19.27 -7.67 -10.16
C TRP A 36 18.14 -8.37 -10.90
N ASP A 37 18.01 -8.07 -12.19
CA ASP A 37 16.98 -8.57 -13.10
C ASP A 37 17.68 -9.27 -14.26
N ASP A 38 17.29 -10.51 -14.59
CA ASP A 38 17.95 -11.31 -15.63
C ASP A 38 17.72 -10.73 -17.03
N GLY A 39 16.63 -10.02 -17.26
CA GLY A 39 16.32 -9.35 -18.51
C GLY A 39 17.25 -8.18 -18.83
N ARG A 40 17.96 -7.63 -17.80
CA ARG A 40 18.93 -6.53 -17.97
C ARG A 40 18.40 -5.40 -18.87
N PRO A 41 17.28 -4.77 -18.47
CA PRO A 41 16.64 -3.75 -19.29
C PRO A 41 17.62 -2.62 -19.64
N THR A 42 17.65 -2.21 -20.91
CA THR A 42 18.62 -1.23 -21.42
C THR A 42 18.47 0.16 -20.82
N ASN A 43 17.25 0.53 -20.42
CA ASN A 43 16.96 1.78 -19.71
C ASN A 43 17.10 1.66 -18.18
N ILE A 44 17.52 0.48 -17.68
CA ILE A 44 17.69 0.15 -16.25
C ILE A 44 16.35 0.06 -15.48
N ASP A 45 15.25 0.55 -16.01
CA ASP A 45 13.92 0.44 -15.37
C ASP A 45 13.37 -0.97 -15.52
N ARG A 46 12.98 -1.56 -14.39
CA ARG A 46 12.35 -2.88 -14.37
C ARG A 46 10.88 -2.75 -14.75
N ALA A 47 10.42 -3.65 -15.60
CA ALA A 47 9.05 -3.69 -16.03
C ALA A 47 8.11 -4.36 -14.98
N PHE A 48 6.85 -3.98 -15.00
CA PHE A 48 5.75 -4.59 -14.25
C PHE A 48 5.95 -4.60 -12.72
N THR A 49 6.67 -3.63 -12.21
CA THR A 49 6.89 -3.43 -10.77
C THR A 49 7.16 -1.96 -10.46
N THR A 50 6.72 -1.55 -9.29
CA THR A 50 6.98 -0.21 -8.76
C THR A 50 7.94 -0.25 -7.56
N GLN A 51 8.17 -1.42 -6.98
CA GLN A 51 9.14 -1.59 -5.89
C GLN A 51 10.43 -2.23 -6.39
N ALA A 52 11.56 -1.74 -5.87
CA ALA A 52 12.87 -2.06 -6.39
C ALA A 52 12.95 -1.85 -7.92
N ALA A 53 12.45 -0.69 -8.38
CA ALA A 53 12.15 -0.41 -9.78
C ALA A 53 13.38 -0.31 -10.70
N ARG A 54 14.60 -0.23 -10.13
CA ARG A 54 15.84 -0.04 -10.90
C ARG A 54 16.72 -1.28 -10.86
N HIS A 55 17.22 -1.69 -12.04
CA HIS A 55 18.14 -2.82 -12.20
C HIS A 55 19.58 -2.41 -11.92
N SER A 56 20.31 -3.26 -11.17
CA SER A 56 21.79 -3.19 -11.00
C SER A 56 22.31 -1.86 -10.45
N GLU A 57 21.53 -1.20 -9.59
CA GLU A 57 21.99 -0.02 -8.85
C GLU A 57 21.57 -0.06 -7.39
N PHE A 58 22.36 0.56 -6.50
CA PHE A 58 21.93 0.84 -5.12
C PHE A 58 21.09 2.09 -5.12
N ASN A 59 19.86 2.00 -4.60
CA ASN A 59 18.94 3.13 -4.59
C ASN A 59 18.03 3.12 -3.37
N ILE A 60 17.24 4.18 -3.21
CA ILE A 60 16.18 4.30 -2.21
C ILE A 60 14.86 3.87 -2.86
N ASN A 61 14.26 2.81 -2.34
CA ASN A 61 12.91 2.41 -2.72
C ASN A 61 11.89 3.41 -2.21
N LEU A 62 11.93 3.68 -0.89
CA LEU A 62 11.04 4.62 -0.22
C LEU A 62 11.75 5.28 0.96
N ALA A 63 11.73 6.60 1.01
CA ALA A 63 11.93 7.40 2.20
C ALA A 63 10.61 8.06 2.57
N HIS A 64 10.15 7.88 3.81
CA HIS A 64 8.80 8.24 4.24
C HIS A 64 8.84 8.83 5.66
N VAL A 65 8.12 9.92 5.87
CA VAL A 65 7.89 10.54 7.18
C VAL A 65 6.40 10.80 7.34
N GLU A 66 5.85 10.39 8.46
CA GLU A 66 4.45 10.51 8.79
C GLU A 66 4.22 11.31 10.06
N LEU A 67 3.24 12.22 10.02
CA LEU A 67 2.65 12.92 11.14
C LEU A 67 1.20 12.44 11.29
N LEU A 68 0.89 11.82 12.42
CA LEU A 68 -0.45 11.34 12.75
C LEU A 68 -1.01 12.10 13.93
N LEU A 69 -2.04 12.89 13.72
CA LEU A 69 -2.84 13.54 14.76
C LEU A 69 -4.04 12.66 15.10
N SER A 70 -4.20 12.33 16.38
CA SER A 70 -5.35 11.57 16.87
C SER A 70 -5.93 12.24 18.11
N GLN A 71 -7.14 12.80 17.98
CA GLN A 71 -7.91 13.43 19.04
C GLN A 71 -9.33 12.80 19.08
N PRO A 72 -10.11 12.99 20.14
CA PRO A 72 -11.42 12.34 20.27
C PRO A 72 -12.38 12.60 19.10
N ASN A 73 -12.38 13.79 18.51
CA ASN A 73 -13.34 14.18 17.46
C ASN A 73 -12.68 14.60 16.14
N VAL A 74 -11.35 14.65 16.09
CA VAL A 74 -10.59 15.07 14.91
C VAL A 74 -9.40 14.15 14.73
N ARG A 75 -9.13 13.77 13.50
CA ARG A 75 -7.90 13.07 13.13
C ARG A 75 -7.28 13.71 11.90
N GLY A 76 -5.96 13.62 11.78
CA GLY A 76 -5.24 14.10 10.62
C GLY A 76 -4.05 13.22 10.34
N ARG A 77 -3.71 13.07 9.06
CA ARG A 77 -2.52 12.35 8.63
C ARG A 77 -1.84 13.14 7.52
N LEU A 78 -0.57 13.45 7.73
CA LEU A 78 0.31 14.00 6.70
C LEU A 78 1.49 13.05 6.56
N ALA A 79 1.65 12.47 5.37
CA ALA A 79 2.76 11.59 5.05
C ALA A 79 3.48 12.10 3.80
N LEU A 80 4.78 12.36 3.96
CA LEU A 80 5.67 12.79 2.88
C LEU A 80 6.53 11.62 2.42
N GLN A 81 6.84 11.57 1.13
CA GLN A 81 7.57 10.47 0.54
C GLN A 81 8.50 10.88 -0.60
N ALA A 82 9.55 10.08 -0.80
CA ALA A 82 10.46 10.15 -1.95
C ALA A 82 11.08 8.77 -2.19
N GLY A 83 11.54 8.51 -3.41
CA GLY A 83 12.21 7.25 -3.77
C GLY A 83 11.81 6.75 -5.15
N THR A 84 12.41 5.64 -5.58
CA THR A 84 12.15 5.07 -6.91
C THR A 84 10.75 4.47 -7.03
N SER A 85 10.20 3.90 -5.96
CA SER A 85 8.81 3.42 -5.94
C SER A 85 7.82 4.57 -6.13
N VAL A 86 8.12 5.73 -5.56
CA VAL A 86 7.30 6.94 -5.72
C VAL A 86 7.34 7.43 -7.17
N GLN A 87 8.53 7.52 -7.77
CA GLN A 87 8.69 7.90 -9.17
C GLN A 87 7.87 6.99 -10.09
N SER A 88 7.99 5.69 -9.89
CA SER A 88 7.30 4.68 -10.70
C SER A 88 5.78 4.72 -10.55
N ASN A 89 5.27 4.78 -9.31
CA ASN A 89 3.83 4.78 -9.05
C ASN A 89 3.10 6.04 -9.53
N TYR A 90 3.77 7.20 -9.50
CA TYR A 90 3.19 8.47 -9.94
C TYR A 90 3.55 8.82 -11.39
N ALA A 91 4.21 7.91 -12.13
CA ALA A 91 4.54 8.17 -13.54
C ALA A 91 3.30 8.41 -14.40
N GLY A 92 2.18 7.76 -14.06
CA GLY A 92 0.89 7.91 -14.72
C GLY A 92 -0.05 8.96 -14.10
N GLU A 93 0.40 9.74 -13.09
CA GLU A 93 -0.44 10.78 -12.49
C GLU A 93 -0.81 11.83 -13.53
N PRO A 94 -2.12 12.12 -13.73
CA PRO A 94 -2.56 13.06 -14.74
C PRO A 94 -2.02 14.47 -14.54
N SER A 95 -1.69 15.13 -15.64
CA SER A 95 -1.35 16.55 -15.68
C SER A 95 -2.40 17.28 -16.50
N ASN A 96 -3.34 17.91 -15.82
CA ASN A 96 -4.41 18.66 -16.43
C ASN A 96 -4.45 20.07 -15.82
N GLY A 97 -4.28 21.09 -16.66
CA GLY A 97 -4.11 22.47 -16.20
C GLY A 97 -2.71 22.78 -15.68
N SER A 98 -2.51 23.98 -15.11
CA SER A 98 -1.20 24.48 -14.69
C SER A 98 -0.81 24.13 -13.24
N VAL A 99 -1.73 23.60 -12.44
CA VAL A 99 -1.55 23.32 -11.01
C VAL A 99 -1.78 21.84 -10.67
N SER A 100 -1.42 20.96 -11.57
CA SER A 100 -1.62 19.51 -11.46
C SER A 100 -0.38 18.72 -11.91
N GLY A 101 -0.41 17.40 -11.74
CA GLY A 101 0.60 16.46 -12.22
C GLY A 101 1.55 15.94 -11.16
N ALA A 102 2.36 14.98 -11.57
CA ALA A 102 3.22 14.18 -10.69
C ALA A 102 4.29 14.99 -9.94
N SER A 103 4.69 16.16 -10.42
CA SER A 103 5.84 16.90 -9.86
C SER A 103 5.68 17.27 -8.38
N LEU A 104 4.46 17.63 -7.95
CA LEU A 104 4.13 17.92 -6.55
C LEU A 104 3.40 16.73 -5.90
N ALA A 105 2.41 16.15 -6.58
CA ALA A 105 1.54 15.12 -6.05
C ALA A 105 2.31 13.92 -5.49
N ARG A 106 3.37 13.45 -6.18
CA ARG A 106 4.17 12.30 -5.76
C ARG A 106 4.86 12.44 -4.41
N HIS A 107 5.03 13.65 -3.88
CA HIS A 107 5.66 13.86 -2.57
C HIS A 107 4.68 13.75 -1.42
N LEU A 108 3.37 13.76 -1.71
CA LEU A 108 2.29 13.58 -0.73
C LEU A 108 1.76 12.14 -0.82
N GLN A 109 2.16 11.27 0.11
CA GLN A 109 1.58 9.94 0.21
C GLN A 109 0.16 10.02 0.75
N GLU A 110 -0.03 10.78 1.83
CA GLU A 110 -1.33 11.07 2.42
C GLU A 110 -1.37 12.51 2.94
N ALA A 111 -2.50 13.14 2.75
CA ALA A 111 -2.84 14.43 3.33
C ALA A 111 -4.34 14.41 3.64
N VAL A 112 -4.71 13.97 4.85
CA VAL A 112 -6.09 13.66 5.25
C VAL A 112 -6.47 14.42 6.49
N VAL A 113 -7.69 14.98 6.46
CA VAL A 113 -8.37 15.51 7.64
C VAL A 113 -9.66 14.73 7.86
N GLY A 114 -9.91 14.30 9.10
CA GLY A 114 -11.11 13.57 9.47
C GLY A 114 -11.82 14.16 10.65
N VAL A 115 -13.13 14.11 10.62
CA VAL A 115 -14.03 14.50 11.70
C VAL A 115 -14.91 13.34 12.11
N ARG A 116 -15.13 13.23 13.42
CA ARG A 116 -16.01 12.23 14.00
C ARG A 116 -17.45 12.73 13.96
N LEU A 117 -18.31 12.03 13.24
CA LEU A 117 -19.73 12.38 13.14
C LEU A 117 -20.54 11.74 14.28
N THR A 118 -20.21 10.50 14.63
CA THR A 118 -20.75 9.77 15.78
C THR A 118 -19.66 8.92 16.40
N ASP A 119 -19.95 8.20 17.49
CA ASP A 119 -19.01 7.27 18.13
C ASP A 119 -18.49 6.17 17.20
N LYS A 120 -19.23 5.90 16.12
CA LYS A 120 -18.94 4.82 15.18
C LYS A 120 -18.72 5.29 13.74
N LEU A 121 -18.78 6.59 13.48
CA LEU A 121 -18.80 7.12 12.13
C LEU A 121 -17.81 8.29 11.98
N TRP A 122 -16.91 8.16 11.00
CA TRP A 122 -15.93 9.18 10.64
C TRP A 122 -16.10 9.62 9.19
N LEU A 123 -15.94 10.90 8.95
CA LEU A 123 -15.81 11.49 7.62
C LEU A 123 -14.37 11.98 7.45
N ASP A 124 -13.67 11.48 6.44
CA ASP A 124 -12.32 11.91 6.05
C ASP A 124 -12.36 12.56 4.66
N GLY A 125 -11.47 13.50 4.41
CA GLY A 125 -11.28 14.12 3.10
C GLY A 125 -9.80 14.38 2.84
N GLY A 126 -9.38 14.24 1.58
CA GLY A 126 -8.02 14.52 1.15
C GLY A 126 -7.41 13.45 0.24
N ILE A 127 -6.07 13.42 0.19
CA ILE A 127 -5.29 12.38 -0.48
C ILE A 127 -5.05 11.26 0.52
N MET A 128 -5.43 10.04 0.17
CA MET A 128 -5.40 8.88 1.06
C MET A 128 -4.93 7.63 0.32
N LEU A 129 -4.42 6.65 1.06
CA LEU A 129 -4.18 5.33 0.50
C LEU A 129 -5.51 4.69 0.07
N SER A 130 -5.46 3.93 -1.02
CA SER A 130 -6.63 3.26 -1.56
C SER A 130 -7.24 2.27 -0.57
N HIS A 131 -8.54 2.07 -0.69
CA HIS A 131 -9.28 1.05 0.07
C HIS A 131 -9.17 -0.34 -0.55
N ILE A 132 -8.47 -0.51 -1.66
CA ILE A 132 -8.36 -1.74 -2.45
C ILE A 132 -7.14 -2.56 -2.00
N GLY A 133 -7.29 -3.88 -2.02
CA GLY A 133 -6.19 -4.81 -1.79
C GLY A 133 -5.84 -5.06 -0.32
N SER A 134 -4.76 -5.82 -0.12
CA SER A 134 -4.23 -6.20 1.20
C SER A 134 -2.75 -5.85 1.40
N GLU A 135 -2.04 -5.49 0.34
CA GLU A 135 -0.62 -5.19 0.40
C GLU A 135 -0.38 -3.68 0.61
N SER A 136 0.54 -3.36 1.49
CA SER A 136 0.91 -1.99 1.82
C SER A 136 1.86 -1.39 0.78
N TRP A 137 1.85 -0.06 0.68
CA TRP A 137 2.89 0.69 0.01
C TRP A 137 4.26 0.53 0.70
N ILE A 138 4.27 0.44 2.03
CA ILE A 138 5.49 0.34 2.82
C ILE A 138 5.90 -1.13 2.88
N SER A 139 7.06 -1.46 2.32
CA SER A 139 7.53 -2.85 2.15
C SER A 139 7.59 -3.65 3.46
N ARG A 140 7.93 -3.01 4.59
CA ARG A 140 8.01 -3.68 5.90
C ARG A 140 6.68 -4.27 6.38
N ASP A 141 5.55 -3.72 5.91
CA ASP A 141 4.21 -4.13 6.33
C ASP A 141 3.68 -5.29 5.50
N ASN A 142 4.43 -5.72 4.48
CA ASN A 142 4.10 -6.84 3.61
C ASN A 142 4.86 -8.11 4.01
N PRO A 143 4.24 -9.29 3.85
CA PRO A 143 4.93 -10.57 4.08
C PRO A 143 6.16 -10.78 3.17
N THR A 144 6.08 -10.39 1.90
CA THR A 144 7.17 -10.39 0.91
C THR A 144 7.71 -8.97 0.71
N TYR A 145 8.97 -8.82 0.25
CA TYR A 145 9.55 -7.50 -0.01
C TYR A 145 8.90 -6.82 -1.22
N THR A 146 8.85 -7.53 -2.35
CA THR A 146 8.13 -7.03 -3.53
C THR A 146 6.63 -7.29 -3.39
N ARG A 147 5.82 -6.53 -4.11
CA ARG A 147 4.37 -6.72 -4.16
C ARG A 147 3.96 -7.74 -5.21
N SER A 148 2.77 -8.29 -5.06
CA SER A 148 2.14 -9.13 -6.07
C SER A 148 1.71 -8.30 -7.30
N LEU A 149 1.51 -8.97 -8.44
CA LEU A 149 1.01 -8.32 -9.66
C LEU A 149 -0.37 -7.68 -9.43
N ILE A 150 -1.26 -8.31 -8.63
CA ILE A 150 -2.55 -7.70 -8.34
C ILE A 150 -2.42 -6.41 -7.53
N ALA A 151 -1.44 -6.31 -6.64
CA ALA A 151 -1.16 -5.09 -5.90
C ALA A 151 -0.46 -4.05 -6.79
N GLU A 152 0.42 -4.46 -7.70
CA GLU A 152 1.07 -3.53 -8.65
C GLU A 152 0.08 -2.88 -9.62
N TYR A 153 -1.02 -3.54 -9.94
CA TYR A 153 -2.04 -3.08 -10.89
C TYR A 153 -3.40 -2.77 -10.27
N SER A 154 -3.42 -2.50 -8.97
CA SER A 154 -4.53 -1.91 -8.24
C SER A 154 -4.16 -0.50 -7.77
N PRO A 155 -5.14 0.37 -7.46
CA PRO A 155 -4.85 1.73 -7.03
C PRO A 155 -4.10 1.76 -5.69
N TYR A 156 -3.10 2.65 -5.59
CA TYR A 156 -2.36 2.90 -4.36
C TYR A 156 -2.87 4.06 -3.56
N TYR A 157 -3.21 5.15 -4.26
CA TYR A 157 -3.70 6.37 -3.68
C TYR A 157 -4.98 6.80 -4.38
N GLN A 158 -5.78 7.54 -3.66
CA GLN A 158 -7.01 8.14 -4.16
C GLN A 158 -7.16 9.53 -3.54
N SER A 159 -7.82 10.42 -4.24
CA SER A 159 -8.17 11.75 -3.74
C SER A 159 -9.68 11.91 -3.70
N GLY A 160 -10.23 12.28 -2.53
CA GLY A 160 -11.68 12.41 -2.39
C GLY A 160 -12.14 12.43 -0.94
N ALA A 161 -13.34 11.92 -0.71
CA ALA A 161 -13.97 11.80 0.59
C ALA A 161 -14.25 10.33 0.93
N LYS A 162 -14.16 10.00 2.22
CA LYS A 162 -14.37 8.64 2.76
C LYS A 162 -15.21 8.70 4.01
N LEU A 163 -16.29 7.95 4.04
CA LEU A 163 -17.10 7.71 5.22
C LEU A 163 -16.75 6.33 5.78
N THR A 164 -16.29 6.25 7.03
CA THR A 164 -15.93 5.00 7.71
C THR A 164 -16.87 4.74 8.86
N TRP A 165 -17.50 3.57 8.87
CA TRP A 165 -18.43 3.11 9.91
C TRP A 165 -17.93 1.84 10.57
N SER A 166 -17.77 1.87 11.89
CA SER A 166 -17.34 0.72 12.71
C SER A 166 -18.45 0.37 13.71
N PRO A 167 -19.49 -0.40 13.28
CA PRO A 167 -20.63 -0.73 14.14
C PRO A 167 -20.24 -1.57 15.35
N THR A 168 -19.22 -2.41 15.19
CA THR A 168 -18.66 -3.30 16.23
C THR A 168 -17.14 -3.32 16.11
N ASP A 169 -16.45 -3.89 17.10
CA ASP A 169 -15.00 -4.12 17.06
C ASP A 169 -14.57 -5.16 16.02
N LYS A 170 -15.53 -5.89 15.43
CA LYS A 170 -15.28 -6.93 14.44
C LYS A 170 -15.56 -6.51 13.00
N VAL A 171 -16.31 -5.43 12.81
CA VAL A 171 -16.76 -5.01 11.49
C VAL A 171 -16.38 -3.54 11.27
N THR A 172 -15.68 -3.28 10.16
CA THR A 172 -15.47 -1.95 9.63
C THR A 172 -15.96 -1.90 8.19
N ALA A 173 -16.79 -0.92 7.86
CA ALA A 173 -17.26 -0.66 6.52
C ALA A 173 -16.87 0.78 6.12
N LEU A 174 -16.60 1.00 4.86
CA LEU A 174 -16.35 2.33 4.31
C LEU A 174 -16.98 2.49 2.92
N ILE A 175 -17.30 3.74 2.60
CA ILE A 175 -17.67 4.19 1.27
C ILE A 175 -16.78 5.37 0.91
N THR A 176 -16.32 5.42 -0.35
CA THR A 176 -15.53 6.52 -0.88
C THR A 176 -16.17 7.14 -2.10
N VAL A 177 -16.00 8.46 -2.27
CA VAL A 177 -16.21 9.17 -3.53
C VAL A 177 -14.88 9.83 -3.87
N VAL A 178 -14.30 9.42 -5.01
CA VAL A 178 -12.93 9.77 -5.39
C VAL A 178 -12.86 10.25 -6.84
N ASN A 179 -11.78 10.93 -7.20
CA ASN A 179 -11.56 11.45 -8.56
C ASN A 179 -11.43 10.35 -9.62
N GLY A 180 -11.08 9.13 -9.24
CA GLY A 180 -10.93 8.01 -10.16
C GLY A 180 -10.11 6.88 -9.58
N TRP A 181 -9.65 5.98 -10.45
CA TRP A 181 -8.88 4.78 -10.12
C TRP A 181 -7.66 5.10 -9.27
N GLN A 182 -6.76 5.93 -9.79
CA GLN A 182 -5.53 6.36 -9.11
C GLN A 182 -5.18 7.80 -9.54
N ASN A 183 -6.06 8.75 -9.26
CA ASN A 183 -5.92 10.13 -9.69
C ASN A 183 -6.00 11.09 -8.50
N ILE A 184 -5.02 11.98 -8.36
CA ILE A 184 -5.13 13.19 -7.55
C ILE A 184 -5.72 14.29 -8.41
N SER A 185 -5.20 14.46 -9.63
CA SER A 185 -5.72 15.39 -10.62
C SER A 185 -6.83 14.75 -11.44
N GLU A 186 -7.89 15.49 -11.68
CA GLU A 186 -9.07 15.01 -12.41
C GLU A 186 -8.82 14.94 -13.91
N THR A 187 -9.33 13.88 -14.57
CA THR A 187 -9.24 13.68 -16.03
C THR A 187 -10.57 13.81 -16.73
N ASN A 188 -11.67 13.72 -16.00
CA ASN A 188 -13.04 13.81 -16.50
C ASN A 188 -13.97 14.49 -15.49
N ALA A 189 -15.24 14.65 -15.80
CA ALA A 189 -16.22 15.28 -14.91
C ALA A 189 -16.85 14.29 -13.90
N ASP A 190 -16.62 13.00 -14.10
CA ASP A 190 -17.24 11.94 -13.32
C ASP A 190 -16.45 11.67 -12.03
N LYS A 191 -17.09 11.00 -11.09
CA LYS A 191 -16.46 10.53 -9.85
C LYS A 191 -16.65 9.04 -9.73
N SER A 192 -15.63 8.37 -9.18
CA SER A 192 -15.71 6.96 -8.87
C SER A 192 -16.18 6.75 -7.44
N VAL A 193 -17.00 5.71 -7.25
CA VAL A 193 -17.51 5.30 -5.94
C VAL A 193 -16.85 3.98 -5.55
N GLY A 194 -16.30 3.93 -4.36
CA GLY A 194 -15.72 2.72 -3.80
C GLY A 194 -16.40 2.31 -2.49
N ALA A 195 -16.31 1.04 -2.16
CA ALA A 195 -16.73 0.52 -0.88
C ALA A 195 -15.78 -0.61 -0.41
N ARG A 196 -15.67 -0.77 0.91
CA ARG A 196 -14.98 -1.89 1.54
C ARG A 196 -15.69 -2.32 2.81
N VAL A 197 -15.70 -3.62 3.08
CA VAL A 197 -16.12 -4.19 4.37
C VAL A 197 -15.02 -5.15 4.81
N ASP A 198 -14.52 -4.94 6.02
CA ASP A 198 -13.62 -5.87 6.70
C ASP A 198 -14.35 -6.51 7.90
N TRP A 199 -14.23 -7.82 8.03
CA TRP A 199 -14.86 -8.58 9.08
C TRP A 199 -13.88 -9.55 9.77
N THR A 200 -13.65 -9.37 11.06
CA THR A 200 -12.90 -10.28 11.92
C THR A 200 -13.81 -11.40 12.39
N LEU A 201 -13.76 -12.53 11.69
CA LEU A 201 -14.58 -13.72 11.96
C LEU A 201 -14.19 -14.41 13.27
N SER A 202 -12.87 -14.48 13.52
CA SER A 202 -12.28 -15.01 14.74
C SER A 202 -10.96 -14.27 15.05
N PRO A 203 -10.33 -14.49 16.22
CA PRO A 203 -9.01 -13.90 16.50
C PRO A 203 -7.95 -14.19 15.44
N ASN A 204 -8.11 -15.30 14.72
CA ASN A 204 -7.13 -15.79 13.75
C ASN A 204 -7.56 -15.64 12.28
N LEU A 205 -8.78 -15.17 12.01
CA LEU A 205 -9.35 -15.12 10.68
C LEU A 205 -10.09 -13.79 10.44
N ALA A 206 -9.63 -13.04 9.46
CA ALA A 206 -10.29 -11.85 8.93
C ALA A 206 -10.55 -12.00 7.44
N VAL A 207 -11.64 -11.44 6.97
CA VAL A 207 -12.02 -11.38 5.55
C VAL A 207 -12.33 -9.94 5.19
N GLY A 208 -12.07 -9.56 3.96
CA GLY A 208 -12.40 -8.25 3.40
C GLY A 208 -13.00 -8.40 2.01
N TYR A 209 -13.93 -7.53 1.68
CA TYR A 209 -14.44 -7.34 0.33
C TYR A 209 -14.36 -5.86 -0.02
N TYR A 210 -13.98 -5.54 -1.25
CA TYR A 210 -13.92 -4.17 -1.75
C TYR A 210 -14.38 -4.10 -3.19
N MET A 211 -14.82 -2.90 -3.58
CA MET A 211 -15.22 -2.59 -4.96
C MET A 211 -14.93 -1.15 -5.32
N LEU A 212 -14.79 -0.89 -6.62
CA LEU A 212 -14.78 0.45 -7.22
C LEU A 212 -15.64 0.43 -8.48
N TYR A 213 -16.39 1.52 -8.70
CA TYR A 213 -17.19 1.75 -9.88
C TYR A 213 -17.10 3.21 -10.31
N GLY A 214 -16.80 3.47 -11.59
CA GLY A 214 -16.75 4.82 -12.14
C GLY A 214 -16.31 4.83 -13.60
N ASN A 215 -16.33 6.01 -14.21
CA ASN A 215 -15.73 6.24 -15.51
C ASN A 215 -14.28 6.68 -15.32
N GLU A 216 -13.35 5.93 -15.90
CA GLU A 216 -11.92 6.20 -15.79
C GLU A 216 -11.31 6.79 -17.07
N ARG A 217 -12.14 6.98 -18.12
CA ARG A 217 -11.70 7.57 -19.38
C ARG A 217 -11.69 9.10 -19.31
N PRO A 218 -10.75 9.76 -19.96
CA PRO A 218 -10.70 11.22 -20.01
C PRO A 218 -11.89 11.78 -20.83
N ASN A 219 -12.19 13.08 -20.63
CA ASN A 219 -13.34 13.76 -21.27
C ASN A 219 -13.33 13.77 -22.82
N ASP A 220 -12.19 13.57 -23.44
CA ASP A 220 -12.02 13.49 -24.91
C ASP A 220 -12.25 12.08 -25.48
N ALA A 221 -12.51 11.11 -24.62
CA ALA A 221 -12.86 9.74 -24.99
C ALA A 221 -14.32 9.42 -24.64
N PRO A 222 -14.96 8.43 -25.32
CA PRO A 222 -16.27 7.95 -24.91
C PRO A 222 -16.27 7.47 -23.45
N SER A 223 -17.30 7.87 -22.69
CA SER A 223 -17.45 7.43 -21.29
C SER A 223 -17.73 5.94 -21.24
N GLU A 224 -16.94 5.21 -20.44
CA GLU A 224 -17.08 3.77 -20.23
C GLU A 224 -16.95 3.48 -18.73
N SER A 225 -17.85 2.66 -18.22
CA SER A 225 -17.84 2.29 -16.81
C SER A 225 -16.82 1.19 -16.52
N ARG A 226 -15.91 1.48 -15.61
CA ARG A 226 -15.04 0.48 -14.98
C ARG A 226 -15.73 -0.08 -13.75
N THR A 227 -15.81 -1.40 -13.65
CA THR A 227 -16.19 -2.14 -12.45
C THR A 227 -14.99 -2.92 -11.94
N PHE A 228 -14.74 -2.86 -10.64
CA PHE A 228 -13.67 -3.62 -10.01
C PHE A 228 -14.13 -4.17 -8.67
N ASN A 229 -13.85 -5.44 -8.42
CA ASN A 229 -14.22 -6.14 -7.19
C ASN A 229 -13.05 -7.00 -6.72
N GLY A 230 -12.89 -7.11 -5.42
CA GLY A 230 -11.88 -7.99 -4.87
C GLY A 230 -12.20 -8.44 -3.46
N ALA A 231 -11.51 -9.49 -3.04
CA ALA A 231 -11.66 -10.06 -1.72
C ALA A 231 -10.30 -10.43 -1.13
N THR A 232 -10.21 -10.34 0.19
CA THR A 232 -9.02 -10.72 0.95
C THR A 232 -9.39 -11.69 2.06
N VAL A 233 -8.50 -12.64 2.32
CA VAL A 233 -8.56 -13.51 3.50
C VAL A 233 -7.21 -13.44 4.20
N LYS A 234 -7.21 -13.08 5.47
CA LYS A 234 -6.04 -13.14 6.34
C LYS A 234 -6.26 -14.19 7.41
N TRP A 235 -5.41 -15.21 7.42
CA TRP A 235 -5.43 -16.29 8.38
C TRP A 235 -4.10 -16.38 9.13
N THR A 236 -4.17 -16.33 10.47
CA THR A 236 -3.01 -16.40 11.37
C THR A 236 -3.19 -17.60 12.31
N PRO A 237 -2.96 -18.85 11.84
CA PRO A 237 -3.20 -20.05 12.64
C PRO A 237 -2.36 -20.11 13.91
N SER A 238 -1.26 -19.37 13.96
CA SER A 238 -0.40 -19.19 15.13
C SER A 238 0.34 -17.87 15.05
N ASP A 239 0.98 -17.45 16.14
CA ASP A 239 1.84 -16.25 16.17
C ASP A 239 3.03 -16.33 15.19
N ALA A 240 3.41 -17.55 14.82
CA ALA A 240 4.50 -17.79 13.88
C ALA A 240 4.08 -17.79 12.41
N VAL A 241 2.81 -18.02 12.09
CA VAL A 241 2.34 -18.24 10.71
C VAL A 241 1.26 -17.26 10.34
N GLN A 242 1.43 -16.59 9.21
CA GLN A 242 0.44 -15.74 8.56
C GLN A 242 0.26 -16.18 7.11
N ILE A 243 -0.98 -16.28 6.67
CA ILE A 243 -1.36 -16.54 5.28
C ILE A 243 -2.32 -15.44 4.85
N VAL A 244 -2.05 -14.83 3.70
CA VAL A 244 -2.90 -13.82 3.07
C VAL A 244 -3.21 -14.26 1.66
N THR A 245 -4.50 -14.26 1.33
CA THR A 245 -4.99 -14.50 -0.04
C THR A 245 -5.76 -13.26 -0.51
N THR A 246 -5.50 -12.84 -1.73
CA THR A 246 -6.22 -11.74 -2.38
C THR A 246 -6.61 -12.19 -3.78
N ALA A 247 -7.82 -11.86 -4.22
CA ALA A 247 -8.30 -12.10 -5.57
C ALA A 247 -9.11 -10.91 -6.05
N ASP A 248 -8.88 -10.51 -7.30
CA ASP A 248 -9.47 -9.34 -7.93
C ASP A 248 -10.03 -9.69 -9.30
N VAL A 249 -11.11 -9.01 -9.68
CA VAL A 249 -11.69 -9.03 -11.03
C VAL A 249 -12.18 -7.64 -11.40
N GLY A 250 -11.88 -7.21 -12.60
CA GLY A 250 -12.36 -5.95 -13.14
C GLY A 250 -12.87 -6.10 -14.57
N SER A 251 -13.67 -5.14 -14.99
CA SER A 251 -14.15 -5.04 -16.37
C SER A 251 -14.31 -3.57 -16.79
N GLU A 252 -14.05 -3.31 -18.06
CA GLU A 252 -14.24 -2.04 -18.74
C GLU A 252 -14.45 -2.33 -20.24
N ASP A 253 -15.45 -1.70 -20.87
CA ASP A 253 -15.73 -1.80 -22.30
C ASP A 253 -15.82 -3.26 -22.81
N GLY A 254 -16.51 -4.14 -22.06
CA GLY A 254 -16.64 -5.54 -22.41
C GLY A 254 -15.38 -6.41 -22.21
N SER A 255 -14.24 -5.80 -21.95
CA SER A 255 -12.98 -6.47 -21.61
C SER A 255 -12.90 -6.77 -20.11
N THR A 256 -12.21 -7.85 -19.75
CA THR A 256 -12.07 -8.27 -18.35
C THR A 256 -10.64 -8.61 -18.02
N TRP A 257 -10.24 -8.28 -16.78
CA TRP A 257 -8.98 -8.73 -16.18
C TRP A 257 -9.24 -9.34 -14.81
N TRP A 258 -8.35 -10.20 -14.38
CA TRP A 258 -8.40 -10.78 -13.05
C TRP A 258 -7.01 -11.21 -12.57
N GLY A 259 -6.86 -11.31 -11.28
CA GLY A 259 -5.64 -11.78 -10.67
C GLY A 259 -5.86 -12.35 -9.28
N GLY A 260 -4.83 -13.00 -8.76
CA GLY A 260 -4.80 -13.53 -7.41
C GLY A 260 -3.38 -13.66 -6.87
N ALA A 261 -3.27 -13.61 -5.56
CA ALA A 261 -2.04 -13.88 -4.84
C ALA A 261 -2.31 -14.66 -3.56
N LEU A 262 -1.47 -15.65 -3.30
CA LEU A 262 -1.39 -16.40 -2.03
C LEU A 262 -0.01 -16.15 -1.45
N VAL A 263 0.04 -15.58 -0.26
CA VAL A 263 1.29 -15.21 0.43
C VAL A 263 1.31 -15.86 1.80
N GLY A 264 2.38 -16.59 2.09
CA GLY A 264 2.65 -17.18 3.40
C GLY A 264 3.88 -16.54 4.04
N ARG A 265 3.83 -16.27 5.35
CA ARG A 265 4.98 -15.85 6.15
C ARG A 265 5.10 -16.71 7.39
N TRP A 266 6.30 -17.19 7.65
CA TRP A 266 6.62 -18.01 8.80
C TRP A 266 7.79 -17.41 9.60
N VAL A 267 7.55 -17.07 10.85
CA VAL A 267 8.58 -16.66 11.83
C VAL A 267 9.25 -17.93 12.36
N VAL A 268 10.44 -18.23 11.84
CA VAL A 268 11.22 -19.43 12.21
C VAL A 268 11.76 -19.32 13.64
N ARG A 269 12.15 -18.10 14.02
CA ARG A 269 12.61 -17.71 15.35
C ARG A 269 12.56 -16.18 15.47
N PRO A 270 12.65 -15.62 16.69
CA PRO A 270 12.71 -14.17 16.86
C PRO A 270 13.77 -13.53 15.94
N GLY A 271 13.35 -12.54 15.18
CA GLY A 271 14.19 -11.81 14.22
C GLY A 271 14.53 -12.54 12.92
N LEU A 272 13.96 -13.73 12.65
CA LEU A 272 14.10 -14.43 11.37
C LEU A 272 12.76 -14.96 10.87
N ALA A 273 12.36 -14.55 9.68
CA ALA A 273 11.17 -15.06 9.01
C ALA A 273 11.46 -15.45 7.56
N LEU A 274 10.69 -16.42 7.06
CA LEU A 274 10.64 -16.81 5.67
C LEU A 274 9.28 -16.41 5.10
N ALA A 275 9.25 -16.04 3.83
CA ALA A 275 8.02 -15.76 3.10
C ALA A 275 8.02 -16.48 1.76
N ALA A 276 6.84 -16.86 1.29
CA ALA A 276 6.62 -17.41 -0.03
C ALA A 276 5.36 -16.79 -0.62
N ARG A 277 5.37 -16.55 -1.93
CA ARG A 277 4.21 -16.08 -2.68
C ARG A 277 4.04 -16.91 -3.93
N TRP A 278 2.78 -17.19 -4.27
CA TRP A 278 2.33 -17.56 -5.59
C TRP A 278 1.34 -16.51 -6.07
N GLU A 279 1.40 -16.17 -7.36
CA GLU A 279 0.57 -15.14 -7.96
C GLU A 279 0.21 -15.46 -9.40
N GLU A 280 -0.94 -14.97 -9.84
CA GLU A 280 -1.40 -15.05 -11.21
C GLU A 280 -2.13 -13.77 -11.60
N TYR A 281 -1.94 -13.30 -12.85
CA TYR A 281 -2.60 -12.12 -13.37
C TYR A 281 -2.90 -12.29 -14.86
N HIS A 282 -4.13 -11.94 -15.25
CA HIS A 282 -4.64 -12.03 -16.61
C HIS A 282 -5.26 -10.70 -17.00
N ASP A 283 -4.66 -10.02 -17.94
CA ASP A 283 -5.17 -8.84 -18.64
C ASP A 283 -4.95 -9.08 -20.15
N ARG A 284 -5.86 -9.87 -20.72
CA ARG A 284 -5.74 -10.32 -22.10
C ARG A 284 -5.86 -9.17 -23.08
N ASP A 285 -6.75 -8.24 -22.79
CA ASP A 285 -7.12 -7.15 -23.67
C ASP A 285 -6.32 -5.87 -23.36
N GLN A 286 -5.35 -5.98 -22.44
CA GLN A 286 -4.42 -4.89 -22.05
C GLN A 286 -5.15 -3.63 -21.54
N VAL A 287 -6.18 -3.83 -20.74
CA VAL A 287 -6.97 -2.73 -20.15
C VAL A 287 -6.14 -1.92 -19.17
N LEU A 288 -5.39 -2.61 -18.29
CA LEU A 288 -4.50 -1.98 -17.30
C LEU A 288 -3.02 -2.09 -17.67
N ILE A 289 -2.64 -3.15 -18.38
CA ILE A 289 -1.23 -3.49 -18.63
C ILE A 289 -0.94 -3.50 -20.11
N ALA A 290 -0.57 -2.35 -20.65
CA ALA A 290 -0.09 -2.25 -22.03
C ALA A 290 1.33 -2.85 -22.12
N THR A 291 1.47 -3.97 -22.81
CA THR A 291 2.75 -4.65 -23.00
C THR A 291 3.49 -4.21 -24.28
N GLY A 292 2.78 -3.60 -25.22
CA GLY A 292 3.29 -3.33 -26.58
C GLY A 292 3.54 -4.60 -27.41
N ALA A 293 3.19 -5.78 -26.89
CA ALA A 293 3.41 -7.10 -27.50
C ALA A 293 2.16 -7.98 -27.35
N GLY A 294 2.28 -9.18 -26.77
CA GLY A 294 1.19 -10.11 -26.53
C GLY A 294 0.34 -9.76 -25.32
N ALA A 295 -0.67 -10.55 -25.06
CA ALA A 295 -1.54 -10.44 -23.90
C ALA A 295 -0.78 -10.63 -22.59
N PHE A 296 -1.11 -9.85 -21.57
CA PHE A 296 -0.52 -10.03 -20.24
C PHE A 296 -1.21 -11.17 -19.49
N ARG A 297 -0.61 -12.35 -19.53
CA ARG A 297 -1.06 -13.57 -18.84
C ARG A 297 0.14 -14.18 -18.15
N VAL A 298 0.31 -13.84 -16.87
CA VAL A 298 1.54 -14.08 -16.12
C VAL A 298 1.23 -14.81 -14.83
N SER A 299 1.98 -15.87 -14.55
CA SER A 299 2.09 -16.50 -13.23
C SER A 299 3.45 -16.22 -12.60
N GLY A 300 3.50 -16.20 -11.27
CA GLY A 300 4.72 -15.89 -10.55
C GLY A 300 4.85 -16.66 -9.24
N ALA A 301 6.09 -16.81 -8.81
CA ALA A 301 6.42 -17.31 -7.48
C ALA A 301 7.60 -16.55 -6.90
N SER A 302 7.59 -16.36 -5.58
CA SER A 302 8.74 -15.78 -4.89
C SER A 302 9.02 -16.46 -3.55
N LEU A 303 10.28 -16.37 -3.12
CA LEU A 303 10.76 -16.80 -1.82
C LEU A 303 11.57 -15.65 -1.20
N GLY A 304 11.31 -15.36 0.06
CA GLY A 304 11.93 -14.28 0.79
C GLY A 304 12.46 -14.70 2.15
N VAL A 305 13.48 -13.99 2.60
CA VAL A 305 14.06 -14.08 3.94
C VAL A 305 14.10 -12.68 4.54
N ASP A 306 13.56 -12.55 5.75
CA ASP A 306 13.58 -11.33 6.54
C ASP A 306 14.41 -11.55 7.81
N ARG A 307 15.33 -10.64 8.09
CA ARG A 307 16.12 -10.65 9.32
C ARG A 307 16.10 -9.28 10.00
N THR A 308 15.65 -9.25 11.24
CA THR A 308 15.83 -8.10 12.13
C THR A 308 17.26 -8.10 12.63
N LEU A 309 18.02 -7.08 12.27
CA LEU A 309 19.43 -6.93 12.66
C LEU A 309 19.54 -6.20 14.02
N ARG A 310 18.70 -5.20 14.22
CA ARG A 310 18.54 -4.39 15.45
C ARG A 310 17.08 -3.93 15.51
N GLU A 311 16.68 -3.39 16.64
CA GLU A 311 15.39 -2.71 16.75
C GLU A 311 15.28 -1.62 15.66
N GLY A 312 14.17 -1.62 14.94
CA GLY A 312 13.93 -0.74 13.79
C GLY A 312 14.71 -1.04 12.53
N VAL A 313 15.73 -1.94 12.54
CA VAL A 313 16.57 -2.25 11.37
C VAL A 313 16.28 -3.65 10.85
N GLN A 314 15.83 -3.72 9.60
CA GLN A 314 15.47 -4.98 8.92
C GLN A 314 16.28 -5.15 7.64
N TRP A 315 16.82 -6.33 7.44
CA TRP A 315 17.38 -6.79 6.18
C TRP A 315 16.42 -7.80 5.55
N ARG A 316 16.14 -7.63 4.24
CA ARG A 316 15.24 -8.48 3.47
C ARG A 316 15.90 -8.89 2.17
N THR A 317 15.67 -10.13 1.75
CA THR A 317 16.11 -10.62 0.44
C THR A 317 14.99 -11.47 -0.17
N GLU A 318 14.69 -11.26 -1.44
CA GLU A 318 13.67 -12.01 -2.17
C GLU A 318 14.18 -12.40 -3.55
N VAL A 319 13.87 -13.64 -3.94
CA VAL A 319 13.95 -14.11 -5.32
C VAL A 319 12.53 -14.25 -5.85
N LYS A 320 12.23 -13.63 -6.99
CA LYS A 320 10.92 -13.67 -7.66
C LYS A 320 11.12 -14.12 -9.10
N ARG A 321 10.33 -15.12 -9.54
CA ARG A 321 10.26 -15.55 -10.92
C ARG A 321 8.86 -15.30 -11.45
N LEU A 322 8.78 -14.67 -12.63
CA LEU A 322 7.57 -14.49 -13.41
C LEU A 322 7.65 -15.32 -14.69
N SER A 323 6.50 -15.82 -15.17
CA SER A 323 6.38 -16.60 -16.40
C SER A 323 5.12 -16.20 -17.16
N GLY A 324 5.26 -15.64 -18.34
CA GLY A 324 4.20 -15.24 -19.24
C GLY A 324 3.87 -16.29 -20.28
N LYS A 325 2.61 -16.37 -20.70
CA LYS A 325 2.22 -17.16 -21.88
C LYS A 325 2.79 -16.55 -23.17
N ASP A 326 2.84 -15.23 -23.22
CA ASP A 326 3.45 -14.46 -24.30
C ASP A 326 4.78 -13.85 -23.85
N ALA A 327 5.64 -13.49 -24.80
CA ALA A 327 6.90 -12.80 -24.50
C ALA A 327 6.60 -11.32 -24.23
N VAL A 328 6.55 -10.95 -22.95
CA VAL A 328 6.19 -9.60 -22.51
C VAL A 328 7.26 -8.95 -21.62
N PHE A 329 8.23 -9.73 -21.12
CA PHE A 329 9.27 -9.20 -20.26
C PHE A 329 10.45 -8.68 -21.09
N PRO A 330 10.92 -7.45 -20.87
CA PRO A 330 12.14 -6.96 -21.50
C PRO A 330 13.34 -7.87 -21.21
N ASP A 331 14.09 -8.24 -22.24
CA ASP A 331 15.38 -8.91 -22.16
C ASP A 331 16.36 -8.20 -23.10
N ARG A 332 17.07 -7.23 -22.57
CA ARG A 332 17.90 -6.29 -23.36
C ARG A 332 17.07 -5.59 -24.45
N ASN A 333 17.30 -5.97 -25.72
CA ASN A 333 16.60 -5.43 -26.89
C ASN A 333 15.49 -6.33 -27.40
N GLU A 334 15.20 -7.45 -26.72
CA GLU A 334 14.20 -8.46 -27.10
C GLU A 334 13.14 -8.57 -26.00
N LEU A 335 12.19 -9.45 -26.23
CA LEU A 335 11.19 -9.85 -25.24
C LEU A 335 11.35 -11.31 -24.86
N SER A 336 11.20 -11.60 -23.57
CA SER A 336 11.22 -12.93 -22.98
C SER A 336 9.85 -13.32 -22.44
N ARG A 337 9.61 -14.62 -22.31
CA ARG A 337 8.46 -15.15 -21.55
C ARG A 337 8.70 -15.29 -20.06
N THR A 338 9.92 -15.11 -19.62
CA THR A 338 10.29 -15.25 -18.20
C THR A 338 11.09 -14.06 -17.73
N ASN A 339 10.97 -13.77 -16.44
CA ASN A 339 11.80 -12.81 -15.75
C ASN A 339 12.18 -13.32 -14.36
N LEU A 340 13.45 -13.20 -13.99
CA LEU A 340 13.97 -13.55 -12.68
C LEU A 340 14.56 -12.32 -11.99
N LEU A 341 14.06 -12.04 -10.80
CA LEU A 341 14.52 -10.99 -9.93
C LEU A 341 15.24 -11.56 -8.71
N LEU A 342 16.37 -10.96 -8.36
CA LEU A 342 16.96 -11.02 -7.03
C LEU A 342 17.01 -9.61 -6.46
N VAL A 343 16.43 -9.41 -5.30
CA VAL A 343 16.47 -8.12 -4.60
C VAL A 343 16.92 -8.32 -3.16
N THR A 344 17.72 -7.37 -2.68
CA THR A 344 18.07 -7.27 -1.25
C THR A 344 17.85 -5.83 -0.78
N SER A 345 17.39 -5.67 0.45
CA SER A 345 17.12 -4.37 1.04
C SER A 345 17.61 -4.27 2.47
N LEU A 346 17.95 -3.05 2.87
CA LEU A 346 18.19 -2.67 4.26
C LEU A 346 17.27 -1.50 4.59
N ALA A 347 16.41 -1.68 5.59
CA ALA A 347 15.40 -0.70 5.96
C ALA A 347 15.52 -0.29 7.43
N LEU A 348 15.19 0.98 7.72
CA LEU A 348 15.10 1.56 9.05
C LEU A 348 13.70 2.10 9.29
N SER A 349 13.15 1.84 10.49
CA SER A 349 11.88 2.39 10.99
C SER A 349 12.07 3.02 12.36
N TRP A 350 11.38 4.11 12.68
CA TRP A 350 11.37 4.74 14.00
C TRP A 350 9.99 5.28 14.35
#